data_f0fc7b7f83f6daa2ca7ace02b81f6f8c
#
_entry.id   f0fc7b7f83f6daa2ca7ace02b81f6f8c
#
_cell.length_a   1.000
_cell.length_b   1.000
_cell.length_c   1.000
_cell.angle_alpha   90.00
_cell.angle_beta   90.00
_cell.angle_gamma   90.00
#
_symmetry.space_group_name_H-M   'P 1'
#
loop_
_entity.id
_entity.type
_entity.pdbx_description
1 polymer ?
#
loop_
_entity_poly.entity_id
_entity_poly.type
_entity_poly.pdbx_seq_one_letter_code
_entity_poly.pdbx_strand_id
1 'polypeptide(L)'
;MSNPVVAITDKVMRMIKAMVYLSMRVSYRRGATTQEVTGFLSEWAPERGEFYHEGLVERVLSELQQEGRVARAGARWYPVAH
;
A
#
# COMPACT_ATOMS: atom_id res chain seq x y z
N MET A 1 -3.43 22.54 -18.78
CA MET A 1 -2.99 22.81 -17.41
C MET A 1 -3.06 21.52 -16.59
N SER A 2 -1.98 21.16 -15.99
CA SER A 2 -1.98 19.93 -15.20
C SER A 2 -2.76 20.12 -13.90
N ASN A 3 -3.59 19.16 -13.58
CA ASN A 3 -4.30 19.14 -12.32
C ASN A 3 -3.29 18.82 -11.21
N PRO A 4 -3.14 19.69 -10.19
CA PRO A 4 -2.20 19.42 -9.10
C PRO A 4 -2.43 18.07 -8.42
N VAL A 5 -3.69 17.63 -8.37
CA VAL A 5 -4.02 16.34 -7.78
C VAL A 5 -3.41 15.21 -8.60
N VAL A 6 -3.47 15.31 -9.94
CA VAL A 6 -2.88 14.29 -10.81
C VAL A 6 -1.35 14.30 -10.71
N ALA A 7 -0.75 15.48 -10.67
CA ALA A 7 0.71 15.61 -10.54
C ALA A 7 1.20 15.04 -9.21
N ILE A 8 0.46 15.27 -8.13
CA ILE A 8 0.78 14.72 -6.83
C ILE A 8 0.65 13.21 -6.85
N THR A 9 -0.34 12.70 -7.59
CA THR A 9 -0.67 11.27 -7.60
C THR A 9 0.50 10.40 -8.03
N ASP A 10 1.21 10.75 -9.10
CA ASP A 10 2.31 9.90 -9.58
C ASP A 10 3.43 9.76 -8.54
N LYS A 11 3.88 10.87 -8.00
CA LYS A 11 4.98 10.85 -7.05
C LYS A 11 4.55 10.26 -5.71
N VAL A 12 3.39 10.67 -5.22
CA VAL A 12 2.86 10.19 -3.96
C VAL A 12 2.52 8.70 -4.05
N MET A 13 1.97 8.25 -5.18
CA MET A 13 1.65 6.84 -5.36
C MET A 13 2.89 5.96 -5.32
N ARG A 14 4.00 6.41 -5.90
CA ARG A 14 5.25 5.65 -5.82
C ARG A 14 5.73 5.53 -4.37
N MET A 15 5.61 6.62 -3.62
CA MET A 15 5.99 6.62 -2.21
C MET A 15 5.09 5.70 -1.41
N ILE A 16 3.78 5.81 -1.60
CA ILE A 16 2.82 4.95 -0.90
C ILE A 16 3.06 3.49 -1.25
N LYS A 17 3.29 3.20 -2.53
CA LYS A 17 3.56 1.84 -2.98
C LYS A 17 4.80 1.28 -2.30
N ALA A 18 5.87 2.07 -2.20
CA ALA A 18 7.08 1.65 -1.52
C ALA A 18 6.84 1.39 -0.05
N MET A 19 6.07 2.25 0.60
CA MET A 19 5.76 2.11 2.02
C MET A 19 4.88 0.90 2.30
N VAL A 20 3.89 0.66 1.45
CA VAL A 20 3.03 -0.52 1.58
C VAL A 20 3.86 -1.79 1.41
N TYR A 21 4.69 -1.84 0.39
CA TYR A 21 5.52 -3.01 0.14
C TYR A 21 6.48 -3.27 1.30
N LEU A 22 7.10 -2.20 1.80
CA LEU A 22 8.03 -2.32 2.92
C LEU A 22 7.32 -2.81 4.17
N SER A 23 6.14 -2.28 4.47
CA SER A 23 5.37 -2.73 5.63
C SER A 23 5.02 -4.21 5.52
N MET A 24 4.67 -4.66 4.32
CA MET A 24 4.38 -6.07 4.10
C MET A 24 5.61 -6.95 4.38
N ARG A 25 6.77 -6.53 3.89
CA ARG A 25 7.98 -7.32 4.05
C ARG A 25 8.52 -7.32 5.48
N VAL A 26 8.34 -6.23 6.19
CA VAL A 26 8.91 -6.08 7.52
C VAL A 26 7.94 -6.50 8.62
N SER A 27 6.70 -6.04 8.52
CA SER A 27 5.73 -6.22 9.61
C SER A 27 4.69 -7.31 9.35
N TYR A 28 4.40 -7.60 8.10
CA TYR A 28 3.32 -8.52 7.75
C TYR A 28 3.78 -9.67 6.88
N ARG A 29 4.88 -10.28 7.25
CA ARG A 29 5.45 -11.39 6.47
C ARG A 29 4.53 -12.60 6.43
N ARG A 30 3.65 -12.73 7.41
CA ARG A 30 2.66 -13.82 7.48
C ARG A 30 1.32 -13.43 6.88
N GLY A 31 1.26 -12.28 6.26
CA GLY A 31 0.05 -11.81 5.60
C GLY A 31 -0.71 -10.78 6.43
N ALA A 32 -1.46 -9.95 5.71
CA ALA A 32 -2.28 -8.92 6.34
C ALA A 32 -3.47 -8.61 5.45
N THR A 33 -4.56 -8.20 6.09
CA THR A 33 -5.71 -7.68 5.35
C THR A 33 -5.42 -6.24 4.92
N THR A 34 -6.19 -5.76 3.95
CA THR A 34 -6.10 -4.36 3.53
C THR A 34 -6.29 -3.43 4.73
N GLN A 35 -7.23 -3.77 5.59
CA GLN A 35 -7.54 -2.97 6.77
C GLN A 35 -6.36 -2.89 7.75
N GLU A 36 -5.68 -4.02 7.97
CA GLU A 36 -4.52 -4.05 8.84
C GLU A 36 -3.39 -3.17 8.30
N VAL A 37 -3.13 -3.25 7.00
CA VAL A 37 -2.09 -2.45 6.37
C VAL A 37 -2.45 -0.97 6.43
N THR A 38 -3.71 -0.63 6.17
CA THR A 38 -4.18 0.75 6.24
C THR A 38 -3.99 1.33 7.64
N GLY A 39 -4.37 0.56 8.66
CA GLY A 39 -4.21 1.00 10.04
C GLY A 39 -2.75 1.22 10.42
N PHE A 40 -1.89 0.32 10.01
CA PHE A 40 -0.46 0.44 10.27
C PHE A 40 0.12 1.71 9.65
N LEU A 41 -0.22 1.99 8.39
CA LEU A 41 0.31 3.16 7.70
C LEU A 41 -0.23 4.45 8.31
N SER A 42 -1.48 4.46 8.73
CA SER A 42 -2.08 5.63 9.38
C SER A 42 -1.39 5.96 10.70
N GLU A 43 -1.00 4.95 11.45
CA GLU A 43 -0.27 5.16 12.71
C GLU A 43 1.16 5.58 12.46
N TRP A 44 1.80 5.01 11.44
CA TRP A 44 3.19 5.28 11.15
C TRP A 44 3.41 6.68 10.59
N ALA A 45 2.47 7.19 9.80
CA ALA A 45 2.56 8.51 9.21
C ALA A 45 1.24 9.25 9.37
N PRO A 46 0.90 9.65 10.62
CA PRO A 46 -0.40 10.27 10.90
C PRO A 46 -0.62 11.57 10.15
N GLU A 47 0.42 12.32 9.83
CA GLU A 47 0.30 13.56 9.08
C GLU A 47 -0.14 13.32 7.64
N ARG A 48 -0.09 12.09 7.17
CA ARG A 48 -0.52 11.68 5.83
C ARG A 48 -1.71 10.74 5.88
N GLY A 49 -2.39 10.67 7.02
CA GLY A 49 -3.50 9.75 7.22
C GLY A 49 -4.62 9.91 6.20
N GLU A 50 -4.78 11.10 5.66
CA GLU A 50 -5.80 11.34 4.64
C GLU A 50 -5.56 10.56 3.34
N PHE A 51 -4.33 10.12 3.09
CA PHE A 51 -4.00 9.31 1.92
C PHE A 51 -4.15 7.82 2.20
N TYR A 52 -4.15 7.41 3.46
CA TYR A 52 -4.15 5.99 3.80
C TYR A 52 -5.56 5.52 4.16
N HIS A 53 -6.39 5.34 3.14
CA HIS A 53 -7.69 4.72 3.30
C HIS A 53 -7.69 3.38 2.56
N GLU A 54 -8.63 2.51 2.95
CA GLU A 54 -8.65 1.14 2.44
C GLU A 54 -8.71 1.05 0.93
N GLY A 55 -9.49 1.93 0.29
CA GLY A 55 -9.61 1.90 -1.17
C GLY A 55 -8.28 2.15 -1.86
N LEU A 56 -7.52 3.14 -1.38
CA LEU A 56 -6.22 3.44 -1.95
C LEU A 56 -5.21 2.32 -1.67
N VAL A 57 -5.18 1.83 -0.44
CA VAL A 57 -4.26 0.77 -0.05
C VAL A 57 -4.54 -0.50 -0.84
N GLU A 58 -5.82 -0.85 -1.02
CA GLU A 58 -6.17 -2.02 -1.81
C GLU A 58 -5.75 -1.87 -3.26
N ARG A 59 -5.90 -0.68 -3.83
CA ARG A 59 -5.46 -0.41 -5.18
C ARG A 59 -3.94 -0.57 -5.30
N VAL A 60 -3.21 -0.05 -4.33
CA VAL A 60 -1.75 -0.18 -4.32
C VAL A 60 -1.33 -1.65 -4.20
N LEU A 61 -1.99 -2.40 -3.32
CA LEU A 61 -1.70 -3.82 -3.17
C LEU A 61 -2.00 -4.59 -4.45
N SER A 62 -3.08 -4.22 -5.15
CA SER A 62 -3.41 -4.84 -6.43
C SER A 62 -2.34 -4.56 -7.49
N GLU A 63 -1.80 -3.35 -7.51
CA GLU A 63 -0.71 -3.02 -8.42
C GLU A 63 0.56 -3.79 -8.08
N LEU A 64 0.86 -3.92 -6.80
CA LEU A 64 1.99 -4.74 -6.36
C LEU A 64 1.81 -6.20 -6.74
N GLN A 65 0.58 -6.69 -6.69
CA GLN A 65 0.27 -8.04 -7.13
C GLN A 65 0.55 -8.22 -8.62
N GLN A 66 0.17 -7.26 -9.42
CA GLN A 66 0.44 -7.29 -10.85
C GLN A 66 1.92 -7.28 -11.14
N GLU A 67 2.71 -6.64 -10.27
CA GLU A 67 4.16 -6.60 -10.40
C GLU A 67 4.84 -7.85 -9.82
N GLY A 68 4.08 -8.76 -9.24
CA GLY A 68 4.64 -9.98 -8.66
C GLY A 68 5.29 -9.78 -7.31
N ARG A 69 5.04 -8.67 -6.64
CA ARG A 69 5.65 -8.36 -5.35
C ARG A 69 4.83 -8.79 -4.15
N VAL A 70 3.52 -8.88 -4.31
CA VAL A 70 2.64 -9.44 -3.30
C VAL A 70 1.69 -10.42 -3.94
N ALA A 71 1.15 -11.31 -3.14
CA ALA A 71 0.14 -12.28 -3.58
C ALA A 71 -1.07 -12.16 -2.67
N ARG A 72 -2.24 -12.52 -3.19
CA ARG A 72 -3.46 -12.50 -2.42
C ARG A 72 -3.99 -13.90 -2.24
N ALA A 73 -4.40 -14.22 -1.02
CA ALA A 73 -5.08 -15.47 -0.70
C ALA A 73 -6.27 -15.13 0.19
N GLY A 74 -7.47 -15.22 -0.37
CA GLY A 74 -8.68 -14.82 0.32
C GLY A 74 -8.66 -13.33 0.62
N ALA A 75 -8.82 -12.97 1.89
CA ALA A 75 -8.83 -11.57 2.31
C ALA A 75 -7.44 -11.07 2.72
N ARG A 76 -6.40 -11.89 2.59
CA ARG A 76 -5.06 -11.53 3.05
C ARG A 76 -4.09 -11.37 1.89
N TRP A 77 -3.19 -10.44 2.06
CA TRP A 77 -2.09 -10.17 1.15
C TRP A 77 -0.79 -10.66 1.77
N TYR A 78 0.09 -11.20 0.97
CA TYR A 78 1.36 -11.78 1.43
C TYR A 78 2.50 -11.21 0.60
N PRO A 79 3.64 -10.86 1.23
CA PRO A 79 4.80 -10.44 0.46
C PRO A 79 5.39 -11.65 -0.27
N VAL A 80 5.75 -11.43 -1.53
CA VAL A 80 6.42 -12.46 -2.33
C VAL A 80 7.91 -12.27 -2.19
N ALA A 81 8.60 -13.34 -1.80
CA ALA A 81 10.05 -13.33 -1.66
C ALA A 81 10.72 -13.42 -3.03
N HIS A 82 11.72 -12.60 -3.22
CA HIS A 82 12.56 -12.64 -4.42
C HIS A 82 14.01 -12.82 -4.03
#